data_0cedef7bcbb69289585daa44573c56ea
#
_entry.id   0cedef7bcbb69289585daa44573c56ea
#
_cell.length_a   1.000
_cell.length_b   1.000
_cell.length_c   1.000
_cell.angle_alpha   90.00
_cell.angle_beta   90.00
_cell.angle_gamma   90.00
#
_symmetry.space_group_name_H-M   'P 1'
#
loop_
_entity.id
_entity.type
_entity.pdbx_description
1 polymer ?
#
loop_
_entity_poly.entity_id
_entity_poly.type
_entity_poly.pdbx_seq_one_letter_code
_entity_poly.pdbx_strand_id
1 'polypeptide(L)'
;MAINNYITFPDRRPPAFKDKGQIDEILSKYSNFPYVHTANICGARIKLLTNSKHVSEFWQLNWYASDSKDADGFVYIITGVEGYEPCLFYNLEKRIALGVNTEYYGLAKSKSALGLTTEILKEKEKYPMHAASVSLKRNNEEFGVAIIAPTGTGKTTQFHELLYNVRNSKVVGDDYLFVSFGEKEVIAEQPENWLYMRTEIAEKHPTFLKSFEGLPLENVVVRKEDCRQKSENPEKMGSCYRSVLEGKKKCVFDEGFKVCYWSYANSRVMFPRERFTMLIADEKGNVKEVFKGKENVTDKINLKYVLLLTRDEETPIIKKIECDEAIRILKEGNFKIMPGGGPPEKWGQYGKEPFYDPYQLEMDLERQEKFFRKLFDYGVIFYLLNTGSYEGRKIEVHQTHAYIRAALRIN
;
A
#
# COMPACT_ATOMS: atom_id res chain seq x y z
N MET A 1 -12.92 -10.84 -23.02
CA MET A 1 -13.53 -9.94 -22.01
C MET A 1 -12.91 -8.57 -22.19
N ALA A 2 -13.71 -7.52 -22.12
CA ALA A 2 -13.18 -6.16 -22.10
C ALA A 2 -12.36 -5.96 -20.81
N ILE A 3 -11.19 -5.33 -20.93
CA ILE A 3 -10.35 -5.00 -19.76
C ILE A 3 -10.97 -3.75 -19.14
N ASN A 4 -11.40 -3.85 -17.88
CA ASN A 4 -11.90 -2.72 -17.10
C ASN A 4 -10.72 -1.92 -16.56
N ASN A 5 -10.30 -0.89 -17.30
CA ASN A 5 -9.16 -0.05 -16.97
C ASN A 5 -9.56 1.42 -17.02
N TYR A 6 -9.47 2.09 -15.89
CA TYR A 6 -9.77 3.51 -15.76
C TYR A 6 -8.49 4.34 -15.88
N ILE A 7 -8.52 5.36 -16.74
CA ILE A 7 -7.40 6.30 -16.88
C ILE A 7 -7.75 7.58 -16.12
N THR A 8 -7.06 7.78 -15.02
CA THR A 8 -7.12 8.99 -14.21
C THR A 8 -5.83 9.79 -14.39
N PHE A 9 -5.61 10.87 -13.63
CA PHE A 9 -4.36 11.63 -13.74
C PHE A 9 -3.21 10.88 -13.05
N PRO A 10 -2.31 10.22 -13.82
CA PRO A 10 -1.38 9.24 -13.27
C PRO A 10 -0.15 9.81 -12.58
N ASP A 11 0.21 11.08 -12.83
CA ASP A 11 1.56 11.56 -12.53
C ASP A 11 1.66 12.41 -11.26
N ARG A 12 0.54 12.87 -10.70
CA ARG A 12 0.54 13.69 -9.47
C ARG A 12 -0.63 13.32 -8.57
N ARG A 13 -0.35 13.13 -7.28
CA ARG A 13 -1.41 13.11 -6.27
C ARG A 13 -1.96 14.53 -6.13
N PRO A 14 -3.28 14.73 -6.19
CA PRO A 14 -3.88 16.02 -5.88
C PRO A 14 -3.45 16.51 -4.49
N PRO A 15 -3.18 17.82 -4.31
CA PRO A 15 -2.86 18.37 -3.01
C PRO A 15 -4.04 18.29 -2.05
N ALA A 16 -3.75 18.25 -0.75
CA ALA A 16 -4.76 18.23 0.31
C ALA A 16 -4.69 19.54 1.12
N PHE A 17 -5.85 20.11 1.38
CA PHE A 17 -5.99 21.39 2.08
C PHE A 17 -7.00 21.26 3.24
N LYS A 18 -6.69 21.89 4.37
CA LYS A 18 -7.67 22.09 5.43
C LYS A 18 -8.78 23.00 4.93
N ASP A 19 -10.02 22.61 5.17
CA ASP A 19 -11.21 23.36 4.75
C ASP A 19 -11.27 24.74 5.41
N LYS A 20 -11.65 25.74 4.63
CA LYS A 20 -11.91 27.12 5.06
C LYS A 20 -13.29 27.58 4.60
N GLY A 21 -14.24 26.67 4.43
CA GLY A 21 -15.59 26.92 3.93
C GLY A 21 -15.87 26.35 2.54
N GLN A 22 -14.85 25.83 1.84
CA GLN A 22 -15.00 25.28 0.48
C GLN A 22 -15.92 24.05 0.47
N ILE A 23 -15.89 23.23 1.51
CA ILE A 23 -16.74 22.04 1.62
C ILE A 23 -18.22 22.45 1.58
N ASP A 24 -18.63 23.37 2.44
CA ASP A 24 -20.02 23.81 2.51
C ASP A 24 -20.46 24.54 1.22
N GLU A 25 -19.58 25.37 0.63
CA GLU A 25 -19.83 26.04 -0.64
C GLU A 25 -20.09 25.05 -1.77
N ILE A 26 -19.20 24.05 -1.94
CA ILE A 26 -19.30 23.05 -3.01
C ILE A 26 -20.52 22.15 -2.80
N LEU A 27 -20.72 21.62 -1.60
CA LEU A 27 -21.85 20.74 -1.30
C LEU A 27 -23.21 21.41 -1.39
N SER A 28 -23.28 22.74 -1.22
CA SER A 28 -24.53 23.49 -1.47
C SER A 28 -24.95 23.50 -2.93
N LYS A 29 -24.00 23.36 -3.87
CA LYS A 29 -24.23 23.38 -5.32
C LYS A 29 -24.32 21.95 -5.90
N TYR A 30 -23.65 20.98 -5.29
CA TYR A 30 -23.51 19.61 -5.77
C TYR A 30 -24.08 18.64 -4.74
N SER A 31 -25.37 18.32 -4.84
CA SER A 31 -26.11 17.46 -3.89
C SER A 31 -26.59 16.14 -4.50
N ASN A 32 -26.48 15.95 -5.81
CA ASN A 32 -26.90 14.73 -6.48
C ASN A 32 -25.76 13.73 -6.58
N PHE A 33 -25.81 12.67 -5.78
CA PHE A 33 -24.82 11.60 -5.75
C PHE A 33 -25.47 10.28 -6.21
N PRO A 34 -25.26 9.87 -7.47
CA PRO A 34 -25.82 8.60 -7.99
C PRO A 34 -25.22 7.37 -7.30
N TYR A 35 -24.04 7.50 -6.67
CA TYR A 35 -23.38 6.41 -5.97
C TYR A 35 -23.16 6.76 -4.50
N VAL A 36 -23.74 5.95 -3.62
CA VAL A 36 -23.64 6.11 -2.16
C VAL A 36 -23.36 4.75 -1.55
N HIS A 37 -22.24 4.62 -0.81
CA HIS A 37 -21.83 3.37 -0.18
C HIS A 37 -21.31 3.64 1.24
N THR A 38 -21.63 2.75 2.17
CA THR A 38 -21.05 2.79 3.52
C THR A 38 -20.10 1.61 3.70
N ALA A 39 -18.88 1.92 4.14
CA ALA A 39 -17.84 0.94 4.44
C ALA A 39 -17.61 0.82 5.94
N ASN A 40 -17.30 -0.39 6.41
CA ASN A 40 -16.74 -0.62 7.74
C ASN A 40 -15.23 -0.76 7.63
N ILE A 41 -14.49 0.25 8.09
CA ILE A 41 -13.03 0.28 8.06
C ILE A 41 -12.51 0.11 9.49
N CYS A 42 -12.24 -1.13 9.90
CA CYS A 42 -11.77 -1.50 11.25
C CYS A 42 -12.65 -0.98 12.39
N GLY A 43 -13.97 -0.86 12.15
CA GLY A 43 -14.96 -0.39 13.12
C GLY A 43 -15.32 1.10 13.01
N ALA A 44 -14.77 1.83 12.04
CA ALA A 44 -15.26 3.14 11.63
C ALA A 44 -16.17 2.99 10.40
N ARG A 45 -17.34 3.62 10.41
CA ARG A 45 -18.30 3.60 9.32
C ARG A 45 -18.10 4.85 8.46
N ILE A 46 -17.51 4.65 7.29
CA ILE A 46 -17.21 5.74 6.35
C ILE A 46 -18.19 5.67 5.18
N LYS A 47 -18.92 6.76 4.94
CA LYS A 47 -19.85 6.86 3.83
C LYS A 47 -19.21 7.60 2.67
N LEU A 48 -19.14 6.94 1.51
CA LEU A 48 -18.80 7.55 0.24
C LEU A 48 -20.06 8.13 -0.43
N LEU A 49 -19.95 9.34 -0.96
CA LEU A 49 -20.91 9.95 -1.86
C LEU A 49 -20.15 10.46 -3.11
N THR A 50 -20.50 9.97 -4.29
CA THR A 50 -19.75 10.32 -5.51
C THR A 50 -20.63 10.33 -6.76
N ASN A 51 -20.23 11.12 -7.76
CA ASN A 51 -20.76 11.05 -9.11
C ASN A 51 -19.87 10.23 -10.06
N SER A 52 -18.73 9.70 -9.56
CA SER A 52 -17.80 8.87 -10.32
C SER A 52 -18.14 7.38 -10.19
N LYS A 53 -18.45 6.73 -11.32
CA LYS A 53 -18.65 5.29 -11.39
C LYS A 53 -17.37 4.53 -11.02
N HIS A 54 -16.22 5.00 -11.49
CA HIS A 54 -14.92 4.40 -11.19
C HIS A 54 -14.66 4.33 -9.69
N VAL A 55 -14.76 5.46 -8.99
CA VAL A 55 -14.54 5.52 -7.54
C VAL A 55 -15.52 4.63 -6.80
N SER A 56 -16.79 4.60 -7.22
CA SER A 56 -17.83 3.74 -6.66
C SER A 56 -17.48 2.25 -6.77
N GLU A 57 -17.08 1.78 -7.96
CA GLU A 57 -16.73 0.37 -8.19
C GLU A 57 -15.51 -0.06 -7.35
N PHE A 58 -14.46 0.76 -7.34
CA PHE A 58 -13.25 0.47 -6.56
C PHE A 58 -13.52 0.50 -5.05
N TRP A 59 -14.34 1.42 -4.58
CA TRP A 59 -14.75 1.49 -3.17
C TRP A 59 -15.41 0.21 -2.68
N GLN A 60 -16.37 -0.32 -3.47
CA GLN A 60 -17.11 -1.54 -3.10
C GLN A 60 -16.20 -2.79 -3.07
N LEU A 61 -15.15 -2.82 -3.87
CA LEU A 61 -14.19 -3.91 -3.86
C LEU A 61 -13.17 -3.77 -2.72
N ASN A 62 -12.69 -2.55 -2.48
CA ASN A 62 -11.61 -2.30 -1.55
C ASN A 62 -12.03 -2.45 -0.08
N TRP A 63 -13.27 -2.08 0.26
CA TRP A 63 -13.72 -2.06 1.65
C TRP A 63 -14.78 -3.13 1.93
N TYR A 64 -14.89 -3.50 3.21
CA TYR A 64 -16.04 -4.27 3.69
C TYR A 64 -17.28 -3.40 3.74
N ALA A 65 -18.37 -3.84 3.13
CA ALA A 65 -19.65 -3.12 3.16
C ALA A 65 -20.19 -3.04 4.60
N SER A 66 -20.91 -1.95 4.89
CA SER A 66 -21.67 -1.79 6.13
C SER A 66 -23.14 -1.55 5.79
N ASP A 67 -24.03 -2.33 6.43
CA ASP A 67 -25.48 -2.17 6.30
C ASP A 67 -26.03 -1.04 7.16
N SER A 68 -25.20 -0.39 7.97
CA SER A 68 -25.60 0.73 8.83
C SER A 68 -26.01 1.94 8.01
N LYS A 69 -27.12 2.56 8.38
CA LYS A 69 -27.55 3.86 7.83
C LYS A 69 -26.71 5.02 8.38
N ASP A 70 -26.18 4.86 9.59
CA ASP A 70 -25.35 5.86 10.26
C ASP A 70 -23.91 5.78 9.76
N ALA A 71 -23.26 6.90 9.67
CA ALA A 71 -21.83 7.04 9.33
C ALA A 71 -21.09 7.84 10.41
N ASP A 72 -19.85 7.43 10.66
CA ASP A 72 -18.94 8.12 11.57
C ASP A 72 -18.15 9.22 10.84
N GLY A 73 -18.07 9.15 9.49
CA GLY A 73 -17.42 10.13 8.64
C GLY A 73 -17.86 10.03 7.18
N PHE A 74 -17.60 11.09 6.40
CA PHE A 74 -18.07 11.23 5.03
C PHE A 74 -16.92 11.52 4.07
N VAL A 75 -16.87 10.76 2.98
CA VAL A 75 -15.98 10.99 1.85
C VAL A 75 -16.84 11.40 0.65
N TYR A 76 -16.59 12.58 0.12
CA TYR A 76 -17.17 13.05 -1.12
C TYR A 76 -16.11 13.03 -2.21
N ILE A 77 -16.45 12.49 -3.39
CA ILE A 77 -15.60 12.60 -4.59
C ILE A 77 -16.49 13.13 -5.71
N ILE A 78 -16.22 14.36 -6.15
CA ILE A 78 -17.05 15.10 -7.08
C ILE A 78 -16.21 15.56 -8.27
N THR A 79 -16.65 15.21 -9.46
CA THR A 79 -16.10 15.70 -10.73
C THR A 79 -17.02 16.73 -11.37
N GLY A 80 -16.46 17.62 -12.19
CA GLY A 80 -17.21 18.68 -12.87
C GLY A 80 -17.49 19.91 -12.01
N VAL A 81 -16.69 20.14 -10.96
CA VAL A 81 -16.79 21.35 -10.12
C VAL A 81 -16.05 22.49 -10.79
N GLU A 82 -16.79 23.54 -11.17
CA GLU A 82 -16.21 24.70 -11.81
C GLU A 82 -15.31 25.50 -10.88
N GLY A 83 -14.23 26.06 -11.42
CA GLY A 83 -13.32 26.95 -10.70
C GLY A 83 -12.32 26.27 -9.77
N TYR A 84 -12.26 24.94 -9.75
CA TYR A 84 -11.32 24.18 -8.92
C TYR A 84 -10.42 23.26 -9.75
N GLU A 85 -9.13 23.30 -9.44
CA GLU A 85 -8.18 22.28 -9.88
C GLU A 85 -8.34 20.98 -9.03
N PRO A 86 -7.88 19.81 -9.51
CA PRO A 86 -7.93 18.58 -8.74
C PRO A 86 -7.27 18.75 -7.36
N CYS A 87 -8.06 18.56 -6.30
CA CYS A 87 -7.59 18.69 -4.91
C CYS A 87 -8.45 17.91 -3.92
N LEU A 88 -8.01 17.87 -2.67
CA LEU A 88 -8.75 17.36 -1.51
C LEU A 88 -8.94 18.49 -0.49
N PHE A 89 -10.15 18.74 -0.07
CA PHE A 89 -10.45 19.50 1.15
C PHE A 89 -10.82 18.55 2.29
N TYR A 90 -10.41 18.85 3.53
CA TYR A 90 -10.78 18.06 4.69
C TYR A 90 -11.14 18.94 5.90
N ASN A 91 -12.11 18.47 6.67
CA ASN A 91 -12.51 19.05 7.94
C ASN A 91 -12.67 17.93 8.96
N LEU A 92 -11.74 17.86 9.92
CA LEU A 92 -11.69 16.77 10.90
C LEU A 92 -12.80 16.89 11.95
N GLU A 93 -13.20 18.11 12.32
CA GLU A 93 -14.29 18.34 13.27
C GLU A 93 -15.63 17.85 12.70
N LYS A 94 -15.89 18.14 11.42
CA LYS A 94 -17.07 17.64 10.70
C LYS A 94 -16.91 16.19 10.22
N ARG A 95 -15.71 15.62 10.30
CA ARG A 95 -15.34 14.28 9.78
C ARG A 95 -15.67 14.14 8.29
N ILE A 96 -15.27 15.13 7.51
CA ILE A 96 -15.51 15.19 6.07
C ILE A 96 -14.20 15.31 5.31
N ALA A 97 -14.09 14.54 4.23
CA ALA A 97 -13.07 14.69 3.19
C ALA A 97 -13.76 14.83 1.82
N LEU A 98 -13.43 15.86 1.07
CA LEU A 98 -14.01 16.19 -0.23
C LEU A 98 -12.92 16.25 -1.30
N GLY A 99 -12.85 15.23 -2.15
CA GLY A 99 -12.04 15.25 -3.37
C GLY A 99 -12.81 15.93 -4.51
N VAL A 100 -12.15 16.89 -5.15
CA VAL A 100 -12.71 17.72 -6.20
C VAL A 100 -11.97 17.48 -7.50
N ASN A 101 -12.71 17.29 -8.60
CA ASN A 101 -12.21 17.14 -9.97
C ASN A 101 -11.14 16.04 -10.12
N THR A 102 -11.26 14.98 -9.33
CA THR A 102 -10.37 13.82 -9.40
C THR A 102 -11.17 12.53 -9.30
N GLU A 103 -10.86 11.57 -10.15
CA GLU A 103 -11.36 10.20 -10.08
C GLU A 103 -10.25 9.23 -9.62
N TYR A 104 -9.06 9.75 -9.27
CA TYR A 104 -7.95 8.92 -8.79
C TYR A 104 -8.32 8.23 -7.48
N TYR A 105 -8.57 6.91 -7.55
CA TYR A 105 -9.03 6.14 -6.41
C TYR A 105 -8.03 6.16 -5.25
N GLY A 106 -6.73 6.24 -5.56
CA GLY A 106 -5.71 6.35 -4.53
C GLY A 106 -5.88 7.54 -3.57
N LEU A 107 -6.53 8.65 -4.01
CA LEU A 107 -6.86 9.77 -3.13
C LEU A 107 -8.08 9.44 -2.26
N ALA A 108 -9.14 8.87 -2.87
CA ALA A 108 -10.35 8.46 -2.15
C ALA A 108 -10.03 7.42 -1.06
N LYS A 109 -9.14 6.45 -1.35
CA LYS A 109 -8.67 5.45 -0.41
C LYS A 109 -7.81 6.05 0.69
N SER A 110 -6.71 6.74 0.31
CA SER A 110 -5.63 7.07 1.24
C SER A 110 -5.99 8.23 2.18
N LYS A 111 -5.76 9.48 1.75
CA LYS A 111 -6.01 10.63 2.61
C LYS A 111 -7.48 10.84 2.96
N SER A 112 -8.42 10.44 2.07
CA SER A 112 -9.83 10.57 2.37
C SER A 112 -10.30 9.50 3.36
N ALA A 113 -10.44 8.24 2.92
CA ALA A 113 -11.00 7.18 3.77
C ALA A 113 -10.10 6.82 4.96
N LEU A 114 -8.82 6.47 4.72
CA LEU A 114 -7.90 6.08 5.79
C LEU A 114 -7.54 7.25 6.69
N GLY A 115 -7.40 8.47 6.14
CA GLY A 115 -7.14 9.67 6.94
C GLY A 115 -8.27 9.98 7.91
N LEU A 116 -9.54 9.95 7.46
CA LEU A 116 -10.70 10.12 8.34
C LEU A 116 -10.84 8.97 9.33
N THR A 117 -10.63 7.72 8.87
CA THR A 117 -10.68 6.54 9.76
C THR A 117 -9.67 6.66 10.89
N THR A 118 -8.46 7.16 10.60
CA THR A 118 -7.43 7.41 11.62
C THR A 118 -7.94 8.36 12.70
N GLU A 119 -8.58 9.46 12.32
CA GLU A 119 -9.13 10.42 13.29
C GLU A 119 -10.26 9.82 14.13
N ILE A 120 -11.19 9.12 13.49
CA ILE A 120 -12.34 8.49 14.18
C ILE A 120 -11.87 7.40 15.14
N LEU A 121 -10.89 6.60 14.75
CA LEU A 121 -10.40 5.48 15.56
C LEU A 121 -9.49 5.92 16.71
N LYS A 122 -9.05 7.19 16.77
CA LYS A 122 -8.39 7.76 17.96
C LYS A 122 -9.27 7.61 19.22
N GLU A 123 -10.57 7.81 19.08
CA GLU A 123 -11.54 7.69 20.18
C GLU A 123 -11.70 6.23 20.68
N LYS A 124 -11.32 5.27 19.84
CA LYS A 124 -11.36 3.82 20.16
C LYS A 124 -9.98 3.26 20.53
N GLU A 125 -9.01 4.12 20.80
CA GLU A 125 -7.62 3.76 21.11
C GLU A 125 -6.98 2.83 20.08
N LYS A 126 -7.37 2.93 18.80
CA LYS A 126 -6.68 2.28 17.70
C LYS A 126 -5.67 3.26 17.06
N TYR A 127 -4.53 2.71 16.69
CA TYR A 127 -3.40 3.46 16.19
C TYR A 127 -3.09 3.06 14.75
N PRO A 128 -2.89 4.04 13.86
CA PRO A 128 -2.55 3.75 12.47
C PRO A 128 -1.09 3.31 12.34
N MET A 129 -0.84 2.42 11.38
CA MET A 129 0.50 2.01 10.97
C MET A 129 0.52 1.78 9.46
N HIS A 130 1.28 2.59 8.73
CA HIS A 130 1.51 2.38 7.29
C HIS A 130 2.50 1.24 7.09
N ALA A 131 1.99 0.03 6.95
CA ALA A 131 2.78 -1.20 6.87
C ALA A 131 2.13 -2.24 5.98
N ALA A 132 2.95 -3.02 5.28
CA ALA A 132 2.52 -4.32 4.78
C ALA A 132 2.57 -5.35 5.91
N SER A 133 1.78 -6.41 5.85
CA SER A 133 1.69 -7.36 6.95
C SER A 133 1.34 -8.77 6.49
N VAL A 134 1.95 -9.74 7.17
CA VAL A 134 1.73 -11.17 6.96
C VAL A 134 1.51 -11.87 8.30
N SER A 135 0.74 -12.95 8.29
CA SER A 135 0.74 -13.93 9.38
C SER A 135 1.69 -15.05 9.02
N LEU A 136 2.58 -15.38 9.92
CA LEU A 136 3.54 -16.47 9.79
C LEU A 136 3.30 -17.51 10.88
N LYS A 137 3.86 -18.72 10.70
CA LYS A 137 3.71 -19.80 11.66
C LYS A 137 5.07 -20.36 12.04
N ARG A 138 5.28 -20.53 13.35
CA ARG A 138 6.46 -21.20 13.93
C ARG A 138 6.00 -22.14 15.02
N ASN A 139 6.43 -23.44 14.96
CA ASN A 139 6.08 -24.45 15.96
C ASN A 139 4.57 -24.49 16.29
N ASN A 140 3.71 -24.39 15.27
CA ASN A 140 2.25 -24.33 15.37
C ASN A 140 1.66 -23.04 16.00
N GLU A 141 2.45 -22.06 16.37
CA GLU A 141 2.00 -20.76 16.83
C GLU A 141 1.98 -19.76 15.67
N GLU A 142 0.83 -19.11 15.43
CA GLU A 142 0.70 -18.03 14.46
C GLU A 142 1.09 -16.69 15.09
N PHE A 143 1.80 -15.87 14.34
CA PHE A 143 2.20 -14.53 14.74
C PHE A 143 2.22 -13.57 13.56
N GLY A 144 1.99 -12.30 13.87
CA GLY A 144 2.00 -11.22 12.89
C GLY A 144 3.37 -10.57 12.72
N VAL A 145 3.66 -10.21 11.46
CA VAL A 145 4.82 -9.39 11.08
C VAL A 145 4.33 -8.19 10.31
N ALA A 146 4.69 -6.99 10.75
CA ALA A 146 4.48 -5.75 10.01
C ALA A 146 5.79 -5.30 9.35
N ILE A 147 5.70 -4.76 8.14
CA ILE A 147 6.83 -4.26 7.37
C ILE A 147 6.59 -2.77 7.12
N ILE A 148 7.35 -1.93 7.81
CA ILE A 148 7.29 -0.47 7.69
C ILE A 148 8.42 -0.02 6.78
N ALA A 149 8.10 0.84 5.83
CA ALA A 149 9.10 1.36 4.91
C ALA A 149 8.67 2.65 4.24
N PRO A 150 9.59 3.56 3.96
CA PRO A 150 9.34 4.62 2.99
C PRO A 150 9.03 4.05 1.61
N THR A 151 8.32 4.82 0.81
CA THR A 151 7.97 4.42 -0.56
C THR A 151 9.22 4.10 -1.39
N GLY A 152 9.23 2.95 -2.05
CA GLY A 152 10.34 2.53 -2.92
C GLY A 152 11.50 1.80 -2.23
N THR A 153 11.44 1.55 -0.92
CA THR A 153 12.47 0.80 -0.19
C THR A 153 12.25 -0.71 -0.16
N GLY A 154 11.19 -1.23 -0.78
CA GLY A 154 10.99 -2.66 -0.95
C GLY A 154 9.93 -3.30 -0.04
N LYS A 155 9.05 -2.52 0.60
CA LYS A 155 7.94 -3.02 1.44
C LYS A 155 7.15 -4.14 0.75
N THR A 156 6.53 -3.82 -0.39
CA THR A 156 5.74 -4.78 -1.18
C THR A 156 6.58 -5.96 -1.67
N THR A 157 7.87 -5.76 -1.96
CA THR A 157 8.78 -6.84 -2.33
C THR A 157 8.94 -7.85 -1.19
N GLN A 158 9.28 -7.40 0.02
CA GLN A 158 9.47 -8.30 1.17
C GLN A 158 8.16 -8.96 1.59
N PHE A 159 7.04 -8.25 1.51
CA PHE A 159 5.71 -8.79 1.71
C PHE A 159 5.42 -9.95 0.75
N HIS A 160 5.64 -9.75 -0.55
CA HIS A 160 5.41 -10.79 -1.55
C HIS A 160 6.35 -11.99 -1.37
N GLU A 161 7.65 -11.75 -1.11
CA GLU A 161 8.62 -12.83 -0.88
C GLU A 161 8.25 -13.71 0.32
N LEU A 162 7.76 -13.12 1.41
CA LEU A 162 7.27 -13.88 2.57
C LEU A 162 6.03 -14.71 2.22
N LEU A 163 5.12 -14.17 1.42
CA LEU A 163 3.94 -14.91 0.98
C LEU A 163 4.29 -16.03 0.00
N TYR A 164 5.22 -15.76 -0.91
CA TYR A 164 5.57 -16.67 -2.00
C TYR A 164 6.40 -17.87 -1.53
N ASN A 165 7.40 -17.59 -0.67
CA ASN A 165 8.40 -18.59 -0.27
C ASN A 165 8.11 -19.25 1.09
N VAL A 166 7.27 -18.68 1.95
CA VAL A 166 6.93 -19.28 3.26
C VAL A 166 5.58 -19.99 3.17
N ARG A 167 5.62 -21.32 3.19
CA ARG A 167 4.47 -22.21 2.92
C ARG A 167 3.22 -21.89 3.74
N ASN A 168 3.37 -21.66 5.04
CA ASN A 168 2.26 -21.47 5.97
C ASN A 168 1.99 -19.99 6.26
N SER A 169 2.41 -19.09 5.37
CA SER A 169 2.12 -17.66 5.50
C SER A 169 0.69 -17.34 5.06
N LYS A 170 0.02 -16.41 5.78
CA LYS A 170 -1.28 -15.88 5.38
C LYS A 170 -1.16 -14.43 4.94
N VAL A 171 -1.95 -14.07 3.95
CA VAL A 171 -2.06 -12.70 3.46
C VAL A 171 -2.86 -11.89 4.48
N VAL A 172 -2.29 -10.77 4.92
CA VAL A 172 -2.98 -9.77 5.75
C VAL A 172 -3.26 -8.54 4.89
N GLY A 173 -2.30 -7.65 4.71
CA GLY A 173 -2.46 -6.44 3.90
C GLY A 173 -1.12 -5.86 3.42
N ASP A 174 -1.14 -5.05 2.35
CA ASP A 174 0.09 -4.47 1.76
C ASP A 174 0.32 -3.00 2.17
N ASP A 175 -0.66 -2.34 2.79
CA ASP A 175 -0.59 -0.88 2.86
C ASP A 175 -0.82 -0.30 4.26
N TYR A 176 -1.85 -0.74 4.99
CA TYR A 176 -2.25 -0.09 6.23
C TYR A 176 -2.77 -1.07 7.30
N LEU A 177 -2.52 -0.74 8.55
CA LEU A 177 -3.01 -1.46 9.72
C LEU A 177 -3.60 -0.48 10.74
N PHE A 178 -4.59 -0.94 11.49
CA PHE A 178 -5.00 -0.32 12.74
C PHE A 178 -4.68 -1.24 13.91
N VAL A 179 -3.91 -0.73 14.87
CA VAL A 179 -3.37 -1.51 15.98
C VAL A 179 -4.07 -1.13 17.26
N SER A 180 -4.46 -2.12 18.03
CA SER A 180 -5.01 -2.00 19.37
C SER A 180 -4.28 -2.92 20.35
N PHE A 181 -4.40 -2.64 21.63
CA PHE A 181 -3.71 -3.35 22.71
C PHE A 181 -4.75 -4.07 23.58
N GLY A 182 -4.65 -5.41 23.63
CA GLY A 182 -5.34 -6.24 24.60
C GLY A 182 -4.58 -6.34 25.92
N GLU A 183 -4.95 -7.27 26.79
CA GLU A 183 -4.26 -7.46 28.07
C GLU A 183 -2.80 -7.91 27.90
N LYS A 184 -2.53 -8.82 26.97
CA LYS A 184 -1.19 -9.42 26.73
C LYS A 184 -0.83 -9.54 25.25
N GLU A 185 -1.60 -8.93 24.39
CA GLU A 185 -1.43 -9.07 22.94
C GLU A 185 -1.58 -7.74 22.23
N VAL A 186 -0.94 -7.65 21.08
CA VAL A 186 -1.04 -6.51 20.16
C VAL A 186 -1.81 -6.96 18.94
N ILE A 187 -3.04 -6.52 18.79
CA ILE A 187 -3.89 -6.87 17.68
C ILE A 187 -3.72 -5.82 16.58
N ALA A 188 -3.20 -6.25 15.44
CA ALA A 188 -3.18 -5.45 14.23
C ALA A 188 -4.25 -5.95 13.26
N GLU A 189 -5.10 -5.03 12.82
CA GLU A 189 -6.26 -5.27 11.97
C GLU A 189 -6.07 -4.52 10.64
N GLN A 190 -6.19 -5.23 9.53
CA GLN A 190 -6.08 -4.64 8.21
C GLN A 190 -7.45 -4.19 7.71
N PRO A 191 -7.56 -3.03 7.02
CA PRO A 191 -8.84 -2.42 6.67
C PRO A 191 -9.44 -2.91 5.33
N GLU A 192 -8.66 -3.50 4.45
CA GLU A 192 -9.02 -3.70 3.04
C GLU A 192 -9.58 -5.11 2.77
N ASN A 193 -10.71 -5.21 2.07
CA ASN A 193 -11.21 -6.48 1.53
C ASN A 193 -10.35 -6.94 0.34
N TRP A 194 -10.26 -6.11 -0.71
CA TRP A 194 -9.33 -6.28 -1.81
C TRP A 194 -8.23 -5.22 -1.73
N LEU A 195 -7.01 -5.59 -2.09
CA LEU A 195 -5.89 -4.66 -2.04
C LEU A 195 -5.86 -3.76 -3.28
N TYR A 196 -5.55 -2.49 -3.08
CA TYR A 196 -5.28 -1.55 -4.16
C TYR A 196 -3.78 -1.48 -4.40
N MET A 197 -3.28 -2.41 -5.24
CA MET A 197 -1.85 -2.68 -5.38
C MET A 197 -1.23 -2.02 -6.59
N ARG A 198 0.06 -1.74 -6.50
CA ARG A 198 0.88 -1.37 -7.66
C ARG A 198 1.10 -2.58 -8.56
N THR A 199 0.97 -2.38 -9.87
CA THR A 199 1.18 -3.46 -10.85
C THR A 199 2.64 -3.82 -11.03
N GLU A 200 3.58 -2.95 -10.64
CA GLU A 200 5.03 -3.18 -10.73
C GLU A 200 5.55 -4.39 -9.92
N ILE A 201 4.75 -4.90 -8.98
CA ILE A 201 5.07 -6.14 -8.25
C ILE A 201 5.33 -7.32 -9.20
N ALA A 202 4.67 -7.33 -10.37
CA ALA A 202 4.84 -8.38 -11.36
C ALA A 202 6.18 -8.29 -12.13
N GLU A 203 6.99 -7.26 -11.95
CA GLU A 203 8.29 -7.16 -12.62
C GLU A 203 9.23 -8.31 -12.25
N LYS A 204 9.25 -8.71 -10.98
CA LYS A 204 10.07 -9.82 -10.49
C LYS A 204 9.42 -11.19 -10.66
N HIS A 205 8.10 -11.20 -10.73
CA HIS A 205 7.29 -12.40 -10.87
C HIS A 205 6.32 -12.24 -12.05
N PRO A 206 6.78 -12.33 -13.31
CA PRO A 206 5.93 -12.09 -14.49
C PRO A 206 4.70 -12.99 -14.55
N THR A 207 4.78 -14.21 -14.03
CA THR A 207 3.62 -15.12 -13.92
C THR A 207 2.49 -14.54 -13.09
N PHE A 208 2.81 -13.63 -12.16
CA PHE A 208 1.82 -12.89 -11.36
C PHE A 208 0.90 -12.00 -12.21
N LEU A 209 1.33 -11.60 -13.42
CA LEU A 209 0.46 -10.88 -14.38
C LEU A 209 -0.79 -11.66 -14.74
N LYS A 210 -0.71 -12.99 -14.78
CA LYS A 210 -1.89 -13.84 -15.03
C LYS A 210 -2.95 -13.67 -13.97
N SER A 211 -2.54 -13.38 -12.73
CA SER A 211 -3.45 -13.12 -11.62
C SER A 211 -4.22 -11.82 -11.78
N PHE A 212 -3.76 -10.88 -12.63
CA PHE A 212 -4.44 -9.61 -12.92
C PHE A 212 -5.53 -9.74 -13.98
N GLU A 213 -5.59 -10.86 -14.69
CA GLU A 213 -6.58 -11.04 -15.77
C GLU A 213 -8.02 -10.98 -15.21
N GLY A 214 -8.84 -10.14 -15.82
CA GLY A 214 -10.24 -9.92 -15.43
C GLY A 214 -10.45 -9.05 -14.20
N LEU A 215 -9.38 -8.51 -13.60
CA LEU A 215 -9.48 -7.59 -12.46
C LEU A 215 -9.60 -6.13 -12.94
N PRO A 216 -10.25 -5.26 -12.15
CA PRO A 216 -10.30 -3.83 -12.41
C PRO A 216 -8.92 -3.19 -12.26
N LEU A 217 -8.57 -2.35 -13.22
CA LEU A 217 -7.29 -1.67 -13.33
C LEU A 217 -7.45 -0.15 -13.31
N GLU A 218 -6.44 0.56 -12.85
CA GLU A 218 -6.34 2.01 -12.92
C GLU A 218 -4.96 2.42 -13.44
N ASN A 219 -4.92 3.27 -14.47
CA ASN A 219 -3.71 3.79 -15.08
C ASN A 219 -2.75 2.71 -15.61
N VAL A 220 -3.25 1.58 -16.07
CA VAL A 220 -2.46 0.48 -16.61
C VAL A 220 -2.41 0.54 -18.12
N VAL A 221 -1.27 0.27 -18.72
CA VAL A 221 -1.17 0.12 -20.17
C VAL A 221 -1.68 -1.28 -20.55
N VAL A 222 -2.72 -1.33 -21.37
CA VAL A 222 -3.39 -2.57 -21.82
C VAL A 222 -3.18 -2.85 -23.32
N ARG A 223 -2.51 -1.94 -24.04
CA ARG A 223 -2.11 -2.11 -25.43
C ARG A 223 -0.69 -1.60 -25.62
N LYS A 224 0.11 -2.30 -26.42
CA LYS A 224 1.53 -1.96 -26.65
C LYS A 224 1.69 -0.55 -27.27
N GLU A 225 0.72 -0.14 -28.08
CA GLU A 225 0.69 1.17 -28.73
C GLU A 225 0.59 2.32 -27.73
N ASP A 226 -0.12 2.11 -26.62
CA ASP A 226 -0.34 3.10 -25.57
C ASP A 226 0.83 3.20 -24.57
N CYS A 227 1.93 2.50 -24.84
CA CYS A 227 3.08 2.49 -23.92
C CYS A 227 3.72 3.88 -23.83
N ARG A 228 3.57 4.57 -22.70
CA ARG A 228 4.17 5.89 -22.42
C ARG A 228 5.68 5.85 -22.17
N GLN A 229 6.26 4.67 -22.04
CA GLN A 229 7.72 4.51 -21.92
C GLN A 229 8.43 4.69 -23.26
N LYS A 230 7.69 4.59 -24.37
CA LYS A 230 8.20 4.91 -25.70
C LYS A 230 8.38 6.41 -25.84
N SER A 231 9.49 6.82 -26.42
CA SER A 231 9.75 8.20 -26.79
C SER A 231 10.68 8.21 -28.00
N GLU A 232 10.46 9.13 -28.93
CA GLU A 232 11.40 9.39 -30.02
C GLU A 232 12.68 10.06 -29.53
N ASN A 233 12.63 10.73 -28.36
CA ASN A 233 13.79 11.29 -27.71
C ASN A 233 14.39 10.26 -26.73
N PRO A 234 15.64 9.78 -26.98
CA PRO A 234 16.31 8.80 -26.11
C PRO A 234 16.42 9.21 -24.64
N GLU A 235 16.57 10.51 -24.36
CA GLU A 235 16.67 11.02 -22.98
C GLU A 235 15.37 10.90 -22.19
N LYS A 236 14.23 10.90 -22.91
CA LYS A 236 12.88 10.77 -22.34
C LYS A 236 12.36 9.34 -22.31
N MET A 237 13.11 8.39 -22.87
CA MET A 237 12.73 6.97 -22.85
C MET A 237 12.68 6.44 -21.43
N GLY A 238 11.60 5.74 -21.07
CA GLY A 238 11.51 4.99 -19.82
C GLY A 238 12.50 3.82 -19.78
N SER A 239 12.91 3.45 -18.56
CA SER A 239 13.90 2.39 -18.33
C SER A 239 13.49 1.03 -18.90
N CYS A 240 12.18 0.71 -18.88
CA CYS A 240 11.64 -0.51 -19.47
C CYS A 240 11.83 -0.53 -20.99
N TYR A 241 11.39 0.51 -21.69
CA TYR A 241 11.48 0.59 -23.13
C TYR A 241 12.92 0.58 -23.62
N ARG A 242 13.81 1.30 -22.92
CA ARG A 242 15.26 1.28 -23.18
C ARG A 242 15.83 -0.14 -23.08
N SER A 243 15.48 -0.86 -22.00
CA SER A 243 15.94 -2.26 -21.82
C SER A 243 15.41 -3.20 -22.90
N VAL A 244 14.21 -2.97 -23.44
CA VAL A 244 13.67 -3.74 -24.57
C VAL A 244 14.47 -3.44 -25.85
N LEU A 245 14.75 -2.16 -26.14
CA LEU A 245 15.55 -1.77 -27.31
C LEU A 245 16.98 -2.31 -27.26
N GLU A 246 17.56 -2.34 -26.06
CA GLU A 246 18.91 -2.88 -25.83
C GLU A 246 18.94 -4.42 -25.79
N GLY A 247 17.81 -5.08 -26.01
CA GLY A 247 17.71 -6.54 -25.98
C GLY A 247 17.92 -7.17 -24.58
N LYS A 248 17.95 -6.36 -23.53
CA LYS A 248 18.14 -6.82 -22.14
C LYS A 248 16.92 -7.49 -21.55
N LYS A 249 15.72 -7.17 -22.05
CA LYS A 249 14.47 -7.84 -21.70
C LYS A 249 13.47 -7.80 -22.86
N LYS A 250 12.47 -8.68 -22.81
CA LYS A 250 11.37 -8.68 -23.75
C LYS A 250 10.23 -7.80 -23.26
N CYS A 251 9.47 -7.22 -24.20
CA CYS A 251 8.24 -6.54 -23.86
C CYS A 251 7.19 -7.56 -23.43
N VAL A 252 6.50 -7.30 -22.33
CA VAL A 252 5.47 -8.24 -21.79
C VAL A 252 4.36 -8.55 -22.80
N PHE A 253 4.01 -7.61 -23.67
CA PHE A 253 3.03 -7.87 -24.74
C PHE A 253 3.57 -8.84 -25.81
N ASP A 254 4.87 -8.84 -26.09
CA ASP A 254 5.51 -9.79 -27.00
C ASP A 254 5.62 -11.20 -26.38
N GLU A 255 5.53 -11.29 -25.05
CA GLU A 255 5.45 -12.54 -24.30
C GLU A 255 3.99 -13.03 -24.12
N GLY A 256 3.01 -12.35 -24.71
CA GLY A 256 1.60 -12.75 -24.72
C GLY A 256 0.78 -12.28 -23.53
N PHE A 257 1.33 -11.43 -22.64
CA PHE A 257 0.55 -10.84 -21.56
C PHE A 257 -0.38 -9.73 -22.08
N LYS A 258 -1.55 -9.59 -21.44
CA LYS A 258 -2.60 -8.63 -21.86
C LYS A 258 -2.51 -7.28 -21.17
N VAL A 259 -1.65 -7.15 -20.18
CA VAL A 259 -1.46 -5.93 -19.38
C VAL A 259 0.02 -5.72 -19.12
N CYS A 260 0.46 -4.46 -19.02
CA CYS A 260 1.81 -4.11 -18.65
C CYS A 260 1.88 -3.72 -17.16
N TYR A 261 2.78 -4.34 -16.40
CA TYR A 261 3.04 -3.96 -15.01
C TYR A 261 3.86 -2.68 -14.87
N TRP A 262 4.55 -2.28 -15.92
CA TRP A 262 5.47 -1.15 -15.92
C TRP A 262 4.90 0.02 -16.70
N SER A 263 3.87 0.66 -16.16
CA SER A 263 3.17 1.73 -16.89
C SER A 263 3.45 3.10 -16.31
N TYR A 264 2.92 3.37 -15.12
CA TYR A 264 2.97 4.66 -14.43
C TYR A 264 3.22 4.47 -12.94
N ALA A 265 3.71 5.50 -12.28
CA ALA A 265 3.86 5.48 -10.82
C ALA A 265 2.55 5.15 -10.09
N ASN A 266 1.41 5.48 -10.69
CA ASN A 266 0.07 5.23 -10.15
C ASN A 266 -0.70 4.11 -10.87
N SER A 267 -0.01 3.21 -11.59
CA SER A 267 -0.66 2.02 -12.13
C SER A 267 -1.07 1.08 -11.00
N ARG A 268 -2.35 0.67 -11.00
CA ARG A 268 -2.95 -0.10 -9.92
C ARG A 268 -3.84 -1.22 -10.44
N VAL A 269 -4.00 -2.21 -9.60
CA VAL A 269 -4.97 -3.29 -9.74
C VAL A 269 -5.75 -3.44 -8.44
N MET A 270 -7.06 -3.64 -8.55
CA MET A 270 -7.89 -4.11 -7.43
C MET A 270 -7.72 -5.61 -7.31
N PHE A 271 -7.02 -6.06 -6.28
CA PHE A 271 -6.48 -7.40 -6.18
C PHE A 271 -7.07 -8.18 -4.99
N PRO A 272 -7.82 -9.26 -5.23
CA PRO A 272 -8.33 -10.11 -4.16
C PRO A 272 -7.18 -10.88 -3.50
N ARG A 273 -7.12 -10.83 -2.18
CA ARG A 273 -6.00 -11.36 -1.38
C ARG A 273 -5.74 -12.86 -1.58
N GLU A 274 -6.78 -13.63 -1.83
CA GLU A 274 -6.68 -15.08 -2.10
C GLU A 274 -5.98 -15.42 -3.42
N ARG A 275 -5.78 -14.46 -4.32
CA ARG A 275 -5.04 -14.63 -5.58
C ARG A 275 -3.53 -14.43 -5.46
N PHE A 276 -3.00 -14.09 -4.28
CA PHE A 276 -1.56 -14.20 -4.09
C PHE A 276 -1.09 -15.62 -4.34
N THR A 277 0.11 -15.76 -4.89
CA THR A 277 0.69 -17.05 -5.23
C THR A 277 1.71 -17.51 -4.19
N MET A 278 1.91 -18.82 -4.11
CA MET A 278 2.95 -19.46 -3.31
C MET A 278 3.52 -20.66 -4.04
N LEU A 279 4.74 -21.01 -3.69
CA LEU A 279 5.38 -22.25 -4.14
C LEU A 279 4.99 -23.43 -3.26
N ILE A 280 4.56 -24.50 -3.88
CA ILE A 280 4.36 -25.78 -3.20
C ILE A 280 5.14 -26.88 -3.93
N ALA A 281 5.73 -27.80 -3.17
CA ALA A 281 6.32 -29.02 -3.70
C ALA A 281 5.28 -30.15 -3.63
N ASP A 282 5.17 -30.93 -4.71
CA ASP A 282 4.39 -32.18 -4.71
C ASP A 282 5.17 -33.32 -4.01
N GLU A 283 4.53 -34.47 -3.88
CA GLU A 283 5.13 -35.65 -3.25
C GLU A 283 6.40 -36.15 -3.95
N LYS A 284 6.60 -35.78 -5.23
CA LYS A 284 7.78 -36.12 -6.02
C LYS A 284 8.85 -35.02 -5.99
N GLY A 285 8.62 -33.95 -5.23
CA GLY A 285 9.53 -32.79 -5.12
C GLY A 285 9.43 -31.79 -6.26
N ASN A 286 8.48 -31.94 -7.20
CA ASN A 286 8.27 -30.92 -8.24
C ASN A 286 7.63 -29.69 -7.62
N VAL A 287 8.21 -28.51 -7.89
CA VAL A 287 7.70 -27.25 -7.38
C VAL A 287 6.71 -26.64 -8.38
N LYS A 288 5.56 -26.24 -7.89
CA LYS A 288 4.55 -25.50 -8.68
C LYS A 288 4.06 -24.27 -7.94
N GLU A 289 3.65 -23.28 -8.72
CA GLU A 289 3.01 -22.07 -8.23
C GLU A 289 1.49 -22.27 -8.16
N VAL A 290 0.89 -21.91 -7.02
CA VAL A 290 -0.56 -22.01 -6.80
C VAL A 290 -1.06 -20.75 -6.10
N PHE A 291 -2.35 -20.46 -6.23
CA PHE A 291 -2.99 -19.42 -5.44
C PHE A 291 -3.06 -19.82 -3.96
N LYS A 292 -2.96 -18.83 -3.10
CA LYS A 292 -3.06 -19.01 -1.64
C LYS A 292 -4.43 -19.54 -1.21
N GLY A 293 -5.51 -19.09 -1.84
CA GLY A 293 -6.87 -19.40 -1.44
C GLY A 293 -7.32 -18.62 -0.19
N LYS A 294 -8.62 -18.66 0.08
CA LYS A 294 -9.25 -17.91 1.19
C LYS A 294 -8.79 -18.37 2.58
N GLU A 295 -8.43 -19.64 2.72
CA GLU A 295 -7.92 -20.23 3.97
C GLU A 295 -6.57 -19.65 4.41
N ASN A 296 -5.83 -19.03 3.48
CA ASN A 296 -4.58 -18.36 3.74
C ASN A 296 -4.71 -16.83 3.70
N VAL A 297 -5.90 -16.31 4.05
CA VAL A 297 -6.18 -14.89 4.23
C VAL A 297 -6.66 -14.65 5.66
N THR A 298 -6.23 -13.55 6.29
CA THR A 298 -6.72 -13.14 7.61
C THR A 298 -6.75 -11.63 7.73
N ASP A 299 -7.73 -11.10 8.47
CA ASP A 299 -7.90 -9.67 8.70
C ASP A 299 -7.19 -9.18 9.96
N LYS A 300 -6.87 -10.10 10.88
CA LYS A 300 -6.29 -9.77 12.18
C LYS A 300 -5.10 -10.65 12.48
N ILE A 301 -4.10 -10.07 13.12
CA ILE A 301 -2.89 -10.76 13.58
C ILE A 301 -2.50 -10.32 14.98
N ASN A 302 -1.91 -11.23 15.75
CA ASN A 302 -1.19 -10.89 16.95
C ASN A 302 0.22 -10.44 16.56
N LEU A 303 0.46 -9.12 16.54
CA LEU A 303 1.70 -8.51 16.08
C LEU A 303 2.85 -8.81 17.05
N LYS A 304 3.88 -9.49 16.56
CA LYS A 304 5.07 -9.86 17.34
C LYS A 304 6.35 -9.23 16.79
N TYR A 305 6.38 -8.90 15.50
CA TYR A 305 7.59 -8.39 14.85
C TYR A 305 7.27 -7.21 13.95
N VAL A 306 8.18 -6.23 13.94
CA VAL A 306 8.20 -5.12 12.99
C VAL A 306 9.53 -5.15 12.25
N LEU A 307 9.47 -5.18 10.93
CA LEU A 307 10.62 -4.99 10.05
C LEU A 307 10.61 -3.55 9.56
N LEU A 308 11.55 -2.74 9.99
CA LEU A 308 11.73 -1.36 9.55
C LEU A 308 12.78 -1.35 8.44
N LEU A 309 12.38 -1.00 7.22
CA LEU A 309 13.28 -1.06 6.07
C LEU A 309 14.09 0.22 5.91
N THR A 310 15.35 0.04 5.57
CA THR A 310 16.27 1.13 5.21
C THR A 310 17.07 0.79 3.95
N ARG A 311 17.76 1.77 3.40
CA ARG A 311 18.79 1.65 2.35
C ARG A 311 20.07 2.38 2.74
N ASP A 312 20.35 2.40 4.01
CA ASP A 312 21.55 2.98 4.56
C ASP A 312 22.73 2.00 4.42
N GLU A 313 23.81 2.44 3.76
CA GLU A 313 24.97 1.61 3.43
C GLU A 313 25.82 1.23 4.66
N GLU A 314 25.64 1.92 5.78
CA GLU A 314 26.33 1.62 7.05
C GLU A 314 25.56 0.59 7.89
N THR A 315 24.29 0.35 7.57
CA THR A 315 23.44 -0.60 8.27
C THR A 315 23.67 -2.02 7.74
N PRO A 316 23.95 -3.03 8.60
CA PRO A 316 24.04 -4.43 8.18
C PRO A 316 22.71 -4.93 7.60
N ILE A 317 22.73 -6.08 6.92
CA ILE A 317 21.53 -6.61 6.22
C ILE A 317 20.34 -6.68 7.17
N ILE A 318 20.54 -7.15 8.41
CA ILE A 318 19.51 -7.09 9.47
C ILE A 318 20.16 -6.79 10.83
N LYS A 319 19.49 -5.99 11.63
CA LYS A 319 19.89 -5.65 13.00
C LYS A 319 18.65 -5.57 13.89
N LYS A 320 18.66 -6.26 15.04
CA LYS A 320 17.67 -5.99 16.09
C LYS A 320 17.93 -4.59 16.64
N ILE A 321 16.88 -3.80 16.79
CA ILE A 321 16.96 -2.43 17.32
C ILE A 321 16.12 -2.29 18.58
N GLU A 322 16.58 -1.45 19.49
CA GLU A 322 15.89 -1.15 20.73
C GLU A 322 14.98 0.08 20.58
N CYS A 323 14.14 0.33 21.58
CA CYS A 323 13.07 1.32 21.54
C CYS A 323 13.55 2.71 21.08
N ASP A 324 14.55 3.28 21.74
CA ASP A 324 14.99 4.65 21.46
C ASP A 324 15.59 4.80 20.05
N GLU A 325 16.30 3.78 19.56
CA GLU A 325 16.81 3.77 18.20
C GLU A 325 15.67 3.72 17.19
N ALA A 326 14.68 2.84 17.39
CA ALA A 326 13.51 2.74 16.54
C ALA A 326 12.72 4.05 16.50
N ILE A 327 12.46 4.65 17.66
CA ILE A 327 11.74 5.93 17.78
C ILE A 327 12.49 7.05 17.08
N ARG A 328 13.81 7.14 17.23
CA ARG A 328 14.62 8.14 16.54
C ARG A 328 14.47 8.02 15.03
N ILE A 329 14.65 6.82 14.47
CA ILE A 329 14.52 6.56 13.02
C ILE A 329 13.12 6.93 12.52
N LEU A 330 12.08 6.51 13.22
CA LEU A 330 10.69 6.77 12.84
C LEU A 330 10.33 8.26 12.92
N LYS A 331 10.79 8.98 13.95
CA LYS A 331 10.54 10.43 14.09
C LYS A 331 11.29 11.25 13.04
N GLU A 332 12.55 10.91 12.79
CA GLU A 332 13.32 11.54 11.73
C GLU A 332 12.69 11.32 10.38
N GLY A 333 12.19 10.09 10.13
CA GLY A 333 11.50 9.72 8.90
C GLY A 333 12.32 9.98 7.64
N ASN A 334 13.65 9.97 7.75
CA ASN A 334 14.55 10.24 6.63
C ASN A 334 14.53 9.07 5.65
N PHE A 335 14.46 9.36 4.36
CA PHE A 335 14.54 8.34 3.32
C PHE A 335 15.11 8.90 2.02
N LYS A 336 15.73 8.03 1.23
CA LYS A 336 16.19 8.35 -0.12
C LYS A 336 15.04 8.15 -1.10
N ILE A 337 14.71 9.19 -1.87
CA ILE A 337 13.63 9.13 -2.87
C ILE A 337 14.09 8.21 -4.02
N MET A 338 13.39 7.11 -4.19
CA MET A 338 13.68 6.09 -5.20
C MET A 338 12.71 6.21 -6.38
N PRO A 339 13.02 5.61 -7.54
CA PRO A 339 12.04 5.45 -8.62
C PRO A 339 10.72 4.87 -8.09
N GLY A 340 9.61 5.52 -8.44
CA GLY A 340 8.28 5.18 -7.89
C GLY A 340 7.92 5.82 -6.55
N GLY A 341 8.88 6.43 -5.83
CA GLY A 341 8.65 7.19 -4.58
C GLY A 341 8.46 8.68 -4.75
N GLY A 342 8.72 9.20 -5.95
CA GLY A 342 8.61 10.62 -6.28
C GLY A 342 8.92 10.88 -7.74
N PRO A 343 8.82 12.14 -8.20
CA PRO A 343 9.11 12.50 -9.57
C PRO A 343 10.61 12.33 -9.90
N PRO A 344 10.96 12.05 -11.18
CA PRO A 344 12.33 11.69 -11.57
C PRO A 344 13.41 12.68 -11.17
N GLU A 345 13.11 13.97 -11.16
CA GLU A 345 14.04 15.04 -10.78
C GLU A 345 14.42 15.02 -9.29
N LYS A 346 13.67 14.30 -8.46
CA LYS A 346 13.96 14.12 -7.04
C LYS A 346 14.63 12.79 -6.69
N TRP A 347 14.81 11.90 -7.66
CA TRP A 347 15.44 10.60 -7.38
C TRP A 347 16.87 10.76 -6.85
N GLY A 348 17.17 10.02 -5.82
CA GLY A 348 18.46 10.08 -5.13
C GLY A 348 18.58 11.18 -4.06
N GLN A 349 17.66 12.15 -4.03
CA GLN A 349 17.58 13.15 -2.97
C GLN A 349 16.98 12.55 -1.70
N TYR A 350 17.20 13.20 -0.56
CA TYR A 350 16.58 12.81 0.69
C TYR A 350 15.23 13.49 0.88
N GLY A 351 14.24 12.72 1.27
CA GLY A 351 12.92 13.15 1.75
C GLY A 351 12.80 12.96 3.25
N LYS A 352 11.75 13.53 3.82
CA LYS A 352 11.41 13.39 5.23
C LYS A 352 9.91 13.10 5.36
N GLU A 353 9.57 11.99 6.04
CA GLU A 353 8.22 11.57 6.30
C GLU A 353 8.16 10.89 7.69
N PRO A 354 7.82 11.62 8.75
CA PRO A 354 7.76 11.09 10.09
C PRO A 354 6.86 9.85 10.16
N PHE A 355 7.33 8.82 10.85
CA PHE A 355 6.68 7.51 11.00
C PHE A 355 6.34 6.81 9.67
N TYR A 356 6.84 7.32 8.55
CA TYR A 356 6.60 6.83 7.18
C TYR A 356 5.11 6.68 6.85
N ASP A 357 4.24 7.54 7.40
CA ASP A 357 2.80 7.51 7.19
C ASP A 357 2.29 8.74 6.44
N PRO A 358 2.13 8.65 5.10
CA PRO A 358 1.65 9.75 4.26
C PRO A 358 0.14 9.94 4.28
N TYR A 359 -0.63 9.07 4.96
CA TYR A 359 -2.08 9.04 4.86
C TYR A 359 -2.77 9.84 5.95
N GLN A 360 -2.12 10.09 7.07
CA GLN A 360 -2.67 10.96 8.09
C GLN A 360 -2.90 12.38 7.53
N LEU A 361 -4.07 12.93 7.80
CA LEU A 361 -4.42 14.29 7.40
C LEU A 361 -3.65 15.33 8.23
N GLU A 362 -3.60 15.09 9.55
CA GLU A 362 -2.79 15.83 10.50
C GLU A 362 -2.01 14.83 11.36
N MET A 363 -0.67 14.89 11.28
CA MET A 363 0.21 13.98 12.02
C MET A 363 0.33 14.42 13.48
N ASP A 364 -0.10 13.56 14.39
CA ASP A 364 0.12 13.68 15.83
C ASP A 364 1.39 12.94 16.23
N LEU A 365 2.51 13.64 16.23
CA LEU A 365 3.84 13.06 16.51
C LEU A 365 3.94 12.45 17.91
N GLU A 366 3.34 13.08 18.94
CA GLU A 366 3.40 12.58 20.32
C GLU A 366 2.59 11.30 20.47
N ARG A 367 1.40 11.26 19.88
CA ARG A 367 0.57 10.06 19.88
C ARG A 367 1.25 8.91 19.16
N GLN A 368 1.89 9.17 18.01
CA GLN A 368 2.63 8.17 17.27
C GLN A 368 3.85 7.66 18.06
N GLU A 369 4.61 8.53 18.70
CA GLU A 369 5.71 8.12 19.55
C GLU A 369 5.23 7.24 20.70
N LYS A 370 4.18 7.64 21.43
CA LYS A 370 3.58 6.84 22.51
C LYS A 370 3.12 5.48 22.00
N PHE A 371 2.52 5.43 20.83
CA PHE A 371 2.10 4.17 20.21
C PHE A 371 3.28 3.23 19.96
N PHE A 372 4.34 3.70 19.32
CA PHE A 372 5.50 2.85 19.02
C PHE A 372 6.23 2.42 20.29
N ARG A 373 6.36 3.28 21.31
CA ARG A 373 6.91 2.89 22.63
C ARG A 373 6.08 1.79 23.27
N LYS A 374 4.75 1.92 23.22
CA LYS A 374 3.84 0.90 23.75
C LYS A 374 3.98 -0.46 23.06
N LEU A 375 4.34 -0.52 21.76
CA LEU A 375 4.65 -1.78 21.09
C LEU A 375 5.84 -2.49 21.77
N PHE A 376 6.89 -1.77 22.14
CA PHE A 376 8.04 -2.33 22.88
C PHE A 376 7.63 -2.81 24.28
N ASP A 377 6.80 -2.07 24.99
CA ASP A 377 6.29 -2.46 26.33
C ASP A 377 5.50 -3.78 26.26
N TYR A 378 4.84 -4.05 25.13
CA TYR A 378 4.13 -5.31 24.87
C TYR A 378 5.03 -6.41 24.28
N GLY A 379 6.34 -6.17 24.18
CA GLY A 379 7.33 -7.15 23.74
C GLY A 379 7.38 -7.37 22.23
N VAL A 380 6.87 -6.43 21.42
CA VAL A 380 7.04 -6.47 19.96
C VAL A 380 8.51 -6.21 19.61
N ILE A 381 9.09 -7.08 18.81
CA ILE A 381 10.51 -7.03 18.45
C ILE A 381 10.68 -6.29 17.13
N PHE A 382 11.61 -5.34 17.11
CA PHE A 382 11.93 -4.55 15.93
C PHE A 382 13.25 -4.98 15.33
N TYR A 383 13.26 -5.13 14.00
CA TYR A 383 14.47 -5.31 13.20
C TYR A 383 14.58 -4.19 12.17
N LEU A 384 15.77 -3.60 12.07
CA LEU A 384 16.14 -2.75 10.95
C LEU A 384 16.68 -3.66 9.83
N LEU A 385 16.07 -3.57 8.64
CA LEU A 385 16.38 -4.41 7.48
C LEU A 385 16.91 -3.53 6.35
N ASN A 386 18.15 -3.71 5.97
CA ASN A 386 18.73 -3.01 4.83
C ASN A 386 18.43 -3.75 3.51
N THR A 387 17.78 -3.04 2.59
CA THR A 387 17.41 -3.54 1.25
C THR A 387 18.19 -2.87 0.11
N GLY A 388 19.24 -2.11 0.44
CA GLY A 388 20.08 -1.37 -0.49
C GLY A 388 21.41 -2.02 -0.77
N SER A 389 22.46 -1.50 -0.15
CA SER A 389 23.83 -2.01 -0.21
C SER A 389 24.46 -1.99 1.19
N TYR A 390 25.46 -2.82 1.39
CA TYR A 390 26.25 -2.88 2.61
C TYR A 390 27.71 -3.14 2.26
N GLU A 391 28.63 -2.35 2.81
CA GLU A 391 30.06 -2.43 2.52
C GLU A 391 30.37 -2.41 1.01
N GLY A 392 29.69 -1.53 0.27
CA GLY A 392 29.86 -1.37 -1.18
C GLY A 392 29.26 -2.50 -2.03
N ARG A 393 28.58 -3.49 -1.42
CA ARG A 393 27.95 -4.59 -2.13
C ARG A 393 26.44 -4.45 -2.11
N LYS A 394 25.80 -4.59 -3.28
CA LYS A 394 24.34 -4.61 -3.40
C LYS A 394 23.76 -5.82 -2.65
N ILE A 395 22.73 -5.59 -1.87
CA ILE A 395 21.98 -6.65 -1.18
C ILE A 395 20.89 -7.16 -2.11
N GLU A 396 20.94 -8.45 -2.40
CA GLU A 396 19.91 -9.10 -3.23
C GLU A 396 18.71 -9.55 -2.38
N VAL A 397 17.53 -9.64 -3.01
CA VAL A 397 16.26 -9.94 -2.30
C VAL A 397 16.33 -11.29 -1.57
N HIS A 398 16.95 -12.32 -2.17
CA HIS A 398 17.08 -13.62 -1.53
C HIS A 398 17.93 -13.58 -0.26
N GLN A 399 18.92 -12.66 -0.17
CA GLN A 399 19.73 -12.47 1.03
C GLN A 399 18.88 -11.85 2.14
N THR A 400 18.15 -10.74 1.87
CA THR A 400 17.25 -10.15 2.87
C THR A 400 16.24 -11.18 3.37
N HIS A 401 15.66 -11.98 2.47
CA HIS A 401 14.71 -13.03 2.83
C HIS A 401 15.34 -14.12 3.73
N ALA A 402 16.56 -14.58 3.44
CA ALA A 402 17.28 -15.54 4.28
C ALA A 402 17.53 -14.99 5.69
N TYR A 403 17.93 -13.73 5.81
CA TYR A 403 18.14 -13.08 7.11
C TYR A 403 16.83 -12.88 7.88
N ILE A 404 15.73 -12.52 7.20
CA ILE A 404 14.40 -12.44 7.84
C ILE A 404 14.01 -13.80 8.40
N ARG A 405 14.12 -14.87 7.60
CA ARG A 405 13.77 -16.23 8.04
C ARG A 405 14.58 -16.66 9.26
N ALA A 406 15.87 -16.39 9.26
CA ALA A 406 16.75 -16.70 10.39
C ALA A 406 16.36 -15.91 11.64
N ALA A 407 16.13 -14.59 11.52
CA ALA A 407 15.73 -13.72 12.64
C ALA A 407 14.38 -14.10 13.24
N LEU A 408 13.42 -14.47 12.40
CA LEU A 408 12.08 -14.90 12.82
C LEU A 408 12.02 -16.39 13.19
N ARG A 409 13.08 -17.17 12.95
CA ARG A 409 13.19 -18.62 13.16
C ARG A 409 12.06 -19.39 12.45
N ILE A 410 11.88 -19.09 11.16
CA ILE A 410 10.91 -19.75 10.28
C ILE A 410 11.63 -20.48 9.14
N ASN A 411 11.00 -21.56 8.66
CA ASN A 411 11.53 -22.40 7.59
C ASN A 411 11.06 -21.94 6.19
#